data_794cf2802e32c84f8ee0656f38198b1a
#
_entry.id   794cf2802e32c84f8ee0656f38198b1a
#
_cell.length_a   1.000
_cell.length_b   1.000
_cell.length_c   1.000
_cell.angle_alpha   90.00
_cell.angle_beta   90.00
_cell.angle_gamma   90.00
#
_symmetry.space_group_name_H-M   'P 1'
#
loop_
_entity.id
_entity.type
_entity.pdbx_description
1 polymer ?
#
loop_
_entity_poly.entity_id
_entity_poly.type
_entity_poly.pdbx_seq_one_letter_code
_entity_poly.pdbx_strand_id
1 'polypeptide(L)'
;MPPTRTLQANARVTNKSTLAPKCLLALIVLQGLLSACGVQQRLPPAPQPAHQESAQWRQHYSRMLALTRWHVKGKIGYQGNQDGGSAWLDWQQQGDRFQLLLSGPFGAGTVAISGDSQAVILRQPEHPDHIAASAAQLSIDVLGWELPIEELTYWIRGIPAPGARAKSQIFTEERLLSSFEQAGWQLQLDKYRDTSTGPLPGKLRARRGETRVTVVIKEHSFDTTPANHSSTAPH
;
A
#
# COMPACT_ATOMS: atom_id res chain seq x y z
N MET A 1 -65.90 0.27 -46.38
CA MET A 1 -67.01 1.23 -46.55
C MET A 1 -66.75 2.46 -45.75
N PRO A 2 -66.60 3.64 -46.37
CA PRO A 2 -66.60 4.96 -45.72
C PRO A 2 -68.02 5.46 -45.53
N PRO A 3 -68.26 6.59 -44.86
CA PRO A 3 -68.02 7.96 -45.40
C PRO A 3 -67.63 9.00 -44.33
N THR A 4 -66.90 9.98 -44.72
CA THR A 4 -67.15 11.30 -45.32
C THR A 4 -67.46 12.47 -44.33
N ARG A 5 -66.68 13.54 -44.56
CA ARG A 5 -67.01 14.99 -44.56
C ARG A 5 -67.33 15.67 -43.20
N THR A 6 -66.87 16.85 -42.90
CA THR A 6 -67.04 18.10 -43.68
C THR A 6 -66.20 19.25 -43.13
N LEU A 7 -65.67 20.06 -43.94
CA LEU A 7 -65.16 21.42 -43.97
C LEU A 7 -65.94 22.47 -43.12
N GLN A 8 -65.18 23.47 -42.60
CA GLN A 8 -65.43 24.94 -42.76
C GLN A 8 -64.39 25.69 -41.91
N ALA A 9 -63.47 26.42 -42.40
CA ALA A 9 -63.46 27.72 -43.13
C ALA A 9 -63.75 28.94 -42.23
N ASN A 10 -62.81 29.89 -42.32
CA ASN A 10 -62.84 31.33 -42.03
C ASN A 10 -62.51 31.80 -40.60
N ALA A 11 -61.56 32.68 -40.39
CA ALA A 11 -61.42 33.99 -40.98
C ALA A 11 -60.05 34.66 -40.67
N ARG A 12 -59.56 35.38 -41.65
CA ARG A 12 -58.41 36.29 -41.57
C ARG A 12 -58.71 37.43 -40.61
N VAL A 13 -57.71 37.74 -39.76
CA VAL A 13 -57.49 39.13 -39.29
C VAL A 13 -55.99 39.42 -39.43
N THR A 14 -55.71 40.22 -40.44
CA THR A 14 -54.40 40.84 -40.64
C THR A 14 -54.28 42.03 -39.73
N ASN A 15 -53.38 42.05 -38.79
CA ASN A 15 -52.96 43.24 -38.10
C ASN A 15 -51.48 43.49 -38.40
N LYS A 16 -51.22 44.36 -39.36
CA LYS A 16 -49.93 44.93 -39.68
C LYS A 16 -49.55 45.96 -38.65
N SER A 17 -48.78 45.58 -37.63
CA SER A 17 -48.12 46.60 -36.79
C SER A 17 -46.68 46.72 -37.33
N THR A 18 -46.47 47.79 -38.09
CA THR A 18 -45.12 48.20 -38.54
C THR A 18 -44.34 48.70 -37.33
N LEU A 19 -43.54 47.89 -36.70
CA LEU A 19 -42.52 48.33 -35.75
C LEU A 19 -41.40 49.03 -36.53
N ALA A 20 -41.06 50.24 -36.13
CA ALA A 20 -40.04 51.07 -36.74
C ALA A 20 -38.65 50.38 -36.67
N PRO A 21 -37.78 50.47 -37.71
CA PRO A 21 -36.53 49.77 -37.82
C PRO A 21 -35.48 50.12 -36.73
N LYS A 22 -35.73 51.23 -36.01
CA LYS A 22 -34.81 51.63 -34.91
C LYS A 22 -34.93 50.80 -33.65
N CYS A 23 -36.04 50.10 -33.37
CA CYS A 23 -36.18 49.23 -32.22
C CYS A 23 -35.58 47.83 -32.48
N LEU A 24 -35.50 47.39 -33.75
CA LEU A 24 -34.92 46.09 -34.12
C LEU A 24 -33.39 46.06 -33.95
N LEU A 25 -32.76 47.24 -34.25
CA LEU A 25 -31.26 47.34 -34.08
C LEU A 25 -30.84 47.36 -32.62
N ALA A 26 -31.66 47.96 -31.71
CA ALA A 26 -31.36 47.96 -30.27
C ALA A 26 -31.51 46.58 -29.63
N LEU A 27 -32.44 45.74 -30.12
CA LEU A 27 -32.65 44.40 -29.61
C LEU A 27 -31.53 43.42 -30.02
N ILE A 28 -30.96 43.60 -31.22
CA ILE A 28 -29.86 42.79 -31.73
C ILE A 28 -28.51 43.09 -30.98
N VAL A 29 -28.30 44.38 -30.62
CA VAL A 29 -27.09 44.75 -29.84
C VAL A 29 -27.16 44.27 -28.39
N LEU A 30 -28.37 44.22 -27.80
CA LEU A 30 -28.55 43.73 -26.43
C LEU A 30 -28.38 42.19 -26.31
N GLN A 31 -28.66 41.43 -27.37
CA GLN A 31 -28.44 39.98 -27.39
C GLN A 31 -26.98 39.57 -27.60
N GLY A 32 -26.14 40.45 -28.15
CA GLY A 32 -24.71 40.22 -28.36
C GLY A 32 -23.84 40.28 -27.07
N LEU A 33 -24.36 40.88 -25.99
CA LEU A 33 -23.64 41.11 -24.74
C LEU A 33 -23.82 39.96 -23.71
N LEU A 34 -24.70 38.99 -23.95
CA LEU A 34 -25.02 37.90 -23.04
C LEU A 34 -24.37 36.57 -23.43
N SER A 35 -23.59 36.49 -24.51
CA SER A 35 -22.98 35.26 -25.01
C SER A 35 -21.53 35.06 -24.54
N ALA A 36 -21.04 35.84 -23.58
CA ALA A 36 -19.72 35.66 -22.96
C ALA A 36 -19.80 34.73 -21.72
N CYS A 37 -20.57 33.63 -21.78
CA CYS A 37 -20.34 32.51 -20.89
C CYS A 37 -19.10 31.79 -21.41
N GLY A 38 -17.94 32.19 -20.91
CA GLY A 38 -16.70 31.50 -21.14
C GLY A 38 -16.86 30.04 -20.72
N VAL A 39 -16.88 29.13 -21.69
CA VAL A 39 -16.61 27.74 -21.49
C VAL A 39 -15.17 27.68 -20.93
N GLN A 40 -15.09 27.64 -19.62
CA GLN A 40 -13.83 27.32 -18.93
C GLN A 40 -13.49 25.88 -19.32
N GLN A 41 -12.76 25.72 -20.43
CA GLN A 41 -12.12 24.46 -20.74
C GLN A 41 -11.24 24.14 -19.54
N ARG A 42 -11.71 23.21 -18.70
CA ARG A 42 -10.83 22.55 -17.75
C ARG A 42 -9.75 21.90 -18.58
N LEU A 43 -8.60 22.53 -18.67
CA LEU A 43 -7.39 21.86 -19.13
C LEU A 43 -7.29 20.55 -18.36
N PRO A 44 -7.02 19.44 -19.05
CA PRO A 44 -6.68 18.20 -18.35
C PRO A 44 -5.59 18.54 -17.32
N PRO A 45 -5.68 18.03 -16.08
CA PRO A 45 -4.63 18.26 -15.11
C PRO A 45 -3.31 17.91 -15.78
N ALA A 46 -2.36 18.84 -15.73
CA ALA A 46 -1.02 18.62 -16.25
C ALA A 46 -0.53 17.27 -15.66
N PRO A 47 0.18 16.44 -16.45
CA PRO A 47 0.78 15.21 -15.93
C PRO A 47 1.53 15.57 -14.67
N GLN A 48 1.06 15.07 -13.52
CA GLN A 48 1.74 15.33 -12.26
C GLN A 48 3.15 14.78 -12.44
N PRO A 49 4.20 15.59 -12.19
CA PRO A 49 5.57 15.11 -12.31
C PRO A 49 5.67 13.84 -11.47
N ALA A 50 6.27 12.80 -12.05
CA ALA A 50 6.54 11.52 -11.39
C ALA A 50 6.96 11.83 -9.95
N HIS A 51 6.15 11.38 -9.00
CA HIS A 51 6.10 11.81 -7.60
C HIS A 51 7.50 12.11 -7.06
N GLN A 52 7.85 13.40 -6.95
CA GLN A 52 9.00 13.78 -6.16
C GLN A 52 8.73 13.29 -4.74
N GLU A 53 9.52 12.33 -4.30
CA GLU A 53 9.43 11.81 -2.95
C GLU A 53 9.44 12.99 -1.96
N SER A 54 8.37 13.10 -1.17
CA SER A 54 8.27 14.21 -0.21
C SER A 54 9.43 14.17 0.78
N ALA A 55 9.86 15.33 1.27
CA ALA A 55 10.90 15.39 2.30
C ALA A 55 10.51 14.58 3.54
N GLN A 56 9.22 14.56 3.89
CA GLN A 56 8.67 13.76 4.99
C GLN A 56 8.87 12.27 4.75
N TRP A 57 8.58 11.79 3.54
CA TRP A 57 8.79 10.38 3.17
C TRP A 57 10.26 10.01 3.24
N ARG A 58 11.16 10.80 2.65
CA ARG A 58 12.60 10.53 2.70
C ARG A 58 13.12 10.44 4.14
N GLN A 59 12.67 11.35 5.02
CA GLN A 59 13.01 11.33 6.43
C GLN A 59 12.49 10.08 7.12
N HIS A 60 11.22 9.71 6.88
CA HIS A 60 10.62 8.49 7.41
C HIS A 60 11.39 7.25 6.93
N TYR A 61 11.62 7.13 5.63
CA TYR A 61 12.37 6.02 5.03
C TYR A 61 13.76 5.86 5.66
N SER A 62 14.53 6.95 5.74
CA SER A 62 15.88 6.93 6.32
C SER A 62 15.86 6.50 7.79
N ARG A 63 14.89 6.97 8.56
CA ARG A 63 14.71 6.59 9.97
C ARG A 63 14.40 5.10 10.11
N MET A 64 13.47 4.59 9.32
CA MET A 64 13.09 3.18 9.35
C MET A 64 14.21 2.26 8.85
N LEU A 65 14.99 2.72 7.88
CA LEU A 65 16.15 1.98 7.38
C LEU A 65 17.25 1.87 8.45
N ALA A 66 17.46 2.89 9.26
CA ALA A 66 18.44 2.93 10.34
C ALA A 66 18.06 2.05 11.55
N LEU A 67 16.83 1.56 11.64
CA LEU A 67 16.41 0.67 12.72
C LEU A 67 16.97 -0.73 12.48
N THR A 68 18.07 -1.04 13.15
CA THR A 68 18.74 -2.34 13.06
C THR A 68 18.35 -3.32 14.18
N ARG A 69 17.73 -2.81 15.27
CA ARG A 69 17.28 -3.62 16.40
C ARG A 69 15.82 -3.33 16.68
N TRP A 70 15.01 -4.36 16.57
CA TRP A 70 13.59 -4.24 16.85
C TRP A 70 12.99 -5.61 17.20
N HIS A 71 11.87 -5.56 17.86
CA HIS A 71 11.07 -6.72 18.24
C HIS A 71 9.61 -6.45 17.93
N VAL A 72 8.98 -7.39 17.26
CA VAL A 72 7.56 -7.31 16.85
C VAL A 72 6.83 -8.54 17.36
N LYS A 73 5.68 -8.32 18.03
CA LYS A 73 4.74 -9.37 18.37
C LYS A 73 3.41 -9.16 17.66
N GLY A 74 2.79 -10.27 17.24
CA GLY A 74 1.53 -10.17 16.53
C GLY A 74 0.97 -11.50 16.08
N LYS A 75 0.35 -11.47 14.90
CA LYS A 75 -0.13 -12.67 14.21
C LYS A 75 0.28 -12.62 12.76
N ILE A 76 0.66 -13.75 12.22
CA ILE A 76 0.84 -13.98 10.80
C ILE A 76 -0.21 -14.95 10.31
N GLY A 77 -0.83 -14.63 9.17
CA GLY A 77 -1.71 -15.53 8.44
C GLY A 77 -1.13 -15.79 7.06
N TYR A 78 -1.26 -17.00 6.61
CA TYR A 78 -0.87 -17.45 5.28
C TYR A 78 -2.05 -18.11 4.61
N GLN A 79 -2.19 -17.92 3.30
CA GLN A 79 -3.14 -18.60 2.44
C GLN A 79 -2.48 -18.89 1.09
N GLY A 80 -2.38 -20.15 0.72
CA GLY A 80 -1.99 -20.65 -0.59
C GLY A 80 -3.17 -21.21 -1.38
N ASN A 81 -2.89 -21.96 -2.46
CA ASN A 81 -3.92 -22.56 -3.34
C ASN A 81 -4.77 -23.62 -2.64
N GLN A 82 -4.16 -24.44 -1.79
CA GLN A 82 -4.82 -25.60 -1.20
C GLN A 82 -4.72 -25.64 0.32
N ASP A 83 -3.89 -24.79 0.90
CA ASP A 83 -3.61 -24.73 2.31
C ASP A 83 -3.62 -23.30 2.83
N GLY A 84 -3.66 -23.18 4.14
CA GLY A 84 -3.62 -21.91 4.84
C GLY A 84 -3.55 -22.12 6.32
N GLY A 85 -3.10 -21.08 7.01
CA GLY A 85 -2.97 -21.15 8.46
C GLY A 85 -2.69 -19.81 9.08
N SER A 86 -2.61 -19.81 10.39
CA SER A 86 -2.18 -18.63 11.15
C SER A 86 -1.44 -19.05 12.40
N ALA A 87 -0.49 -18.21 12.79
CA ALA A 87 0.32 -18.40 13.98
C ALA A 87 0.48 -17.09 14.74
N TRP A 88 0.76 -17.19 16.02
CA TRP A 88 1.34 -16.09 16.76
C TRP A 88 2.76 -15.87 16.28
N LEU A 89 3.12 -14.60 16.12
CA LEU A 89 4.40 -14.13 15.63
C LEU A 89 5.15 -13.45 16.77
N ASP A 90 6.37 -13.89 17.03
CA ASP A 90 7.35 -13.19 17.86
C ASP A 90 8.64 -13.09 17.04
N TRP A 91 9.00 -11.88 16.59
CA TRP A 91 10.12 -11.64 15.69
C TRP A 91 11.08 -10.63 16.28
N GLN A 92 12.29 -11.07 16.54
CA GLN A 92 13.42 -10.26 17.00
C GLN A 92 14.43 -10.10 15.86
N GLN A 93 14.86 -8.87 15.63
CA GLN A 93 15.88 -8.52 14.65
C GLN A 93 17.03 -7.80 15.30
N GLN A 94 18.26 -8.16 14.94
CA GLN A 94 19.47 -7.50 15.40
C GLN A 94 20.51 -7.45 14.28
N GLY A 95 20.56 -6.33 13.55
CA GLY A 95 21.36 -6.24 12.32
C GLY A 95 20.82 -7.20 11.26
N ASP A 96 21.68 -8.10 10.79
CA ASP A 96 21.34 -9.20 9.88
C ASP A 96 20.81 -10.46 10.59
N ARG A 97 21.01 -10.56 11.90
CA ARG A 97 20.52 -11.71 12.67
C ARG A 97 19.06 -11.56 13.03
N PHE A 98 18.34 -12.65 12.91
CA PHE A 98 16.93 -12.67 13.32
C PHE A 98 16.58 -13.97 14.07
N GLN A 99 15.53 -13.84 14.88
CA GLN A 99 14.84 -14.97 15.50
C GLN A 99 13.34 -14.75 15.30
N LEU A 100 12.70 -15.73 14.70
CA LEU A 100 11.29 -15.75 14.38
C LEU A 100 10.66 -16.97 15.05
N LEU A 101 9.77 -16.74 16.00
CA LEU A 101 8.99 -17.79 16.64
C LEU A 101 7.57 -17.74 16.13
N LEU A 102 7.10 -18.84 15.56
CA LEU A 102 5.75 -19.04 15.10
C LEU A 102 5.07 -20.10 15.97
N SER A 103 4.00 -19.73 16.67
CA SER A 103 3.25 -20.65 17.52
C SER A 103 1.81 -20.75 17.05
N GLY A 104 1.34 -21.98 16.84
CA GLY A 104 -0.04 -22.25 16.48
C GLY A 104 -1.03 -21.90 17.60
N PRO A 105 -2.35 -22.04 17.36
CA PRO A 105 -3.36 -21.86 18.38
C PRO A 105 -3.09 -22.75 19.60
N PHE A 106 -3.20 -22.20 20.80
CA PHE A 106 -2.96 -22.90 22.07
C PHE A 106 -1.55 -23.49 22.25
N GLY A 107 -0.53 -22.94 21.52
CA GLY A 107 0.83 -23.40 21.59
C GLY A 107 1.11 -24.70 20.81
N ALA A 108 0.13 -25.22 20.09
CA ALA A 108 0.32 -26.38 19.25
C ALA A 108 1.23 -26.03 18.05
N GLY A 109 2.30 -26.80 17.88
CA GLY A 109 3.22 -26.64 16.75
C GLY A 109 4.01 -25.33 16.81
N THR A 110 5.01 -25.24 17.65
CA THR A 110 5.93 -24.11 17.67
C THR A 110 7.06 -24.35 16.67
N VAL A 111 7.32 -23.40 15.81
CA VAL A 111 8.41 -23.38 14.84
C VAL A 111 9.33 -22.20 15.17
N ALA A 112 10.60 -22.46 15.34
CA ALA A 112 11.62 -21.44 15.51
C ALA A 112 12.47 -21.34 14.25
N ILE A 113 12.54 -20.16 13.65
CA ILE A 113 13.44 -19.87 12.53
C ILE A 113 14.45 -18.85 13.01
N SER A 114 15.72 -19.12 12.86
CA SER A 114 16.78 -18.18 13.22
C SER A 114 17.87 -18.22 12.18
N GLY A 115 18.54 -17.10 11.98
CA GLY A 115 19.61 -17.02 11.01
C GLY A 115 20.22 -15.65 10.87
N ASP A 116 21.08 -15.56 9.88
CA ASP A 116 21.73 -14.32 9.44
C ASP A 116 21.94 -14.36 7.92
N SER A 117 22.83 -13.52 7.40
CA SER A 117 23.18 -13.47 5.97
C SER A 117 23.94 -14.72 5.46
N GLN A 118 24.33 -15.67 6.32
CA GLN A 118 25.13 -16.84 5.96
C GLN A 118 24.32 -18.14 5.97
N ALA A 119 23.44 -18.29 6.96
CA ALA A 119 22.65 -19.50 7.11
C ALA A 119 21.38 -19.25 7.91
N VAL A 120 20.37 -20.05 7.63
CA VAL A 120 19.09 -20.03 8.33
C VAL A 120 18.77 -21.44 8.80
N ILE A 121 18.31 -21.54 10.03
CA ILE A 121 17.97 -22.79 10.69
C ILE A 121 16.52 -22.75 11.12
N LEU A 122 15.75 -23.78 10.75
CA LEU A 122 14.41 -24.01 11.25
C LEU A 122 14.44 -25.17 12.25
N ARG A 123 13.82 -24.95 13.41
CA ARG A 123 13.67 -25.95 14.47
C ARG A 123 12.20 -26.19 14.76
N GLN A 124 11.84 -27.45 14.78
CA GLN A 124 10.53 -27.93 15.19
C GLN A 124 10.70 -29.05 16.24
N PRO A 125 9.85 -29.13 17.26
CA PRO A 125 9.86 -30.26 18.19
C PRO A 125 9.77 -31.59 17.44
N GLU A 126 10.54 -32.57 17.85
CA GLU A 126 10.52 -33.95 17.33
C GLU A 126 10.93 -34.10 15.85
N HIS A 127 11.46 -33.03 15.22
CA HIS A 127 11.98 -33.06 13.87
C HIS A 127 13.45 -32.66 13.85
N PRO A 128 14.26 -33.19 12.92
CA PRO A 128 15.61 -32.70 12.70
C PRO A 128 15.62 -31.19 12.30
N ASP A 129 16.70 -30.52 12.68
CA ASP A 129 16.95 -29.16 12.24
C ASP A 129 17.05 -29.09 10.70
N HIS A 130 16.33 -28.17 10.07
CA HIS A 130 16.50 -27.84 8.66
C HIS A 130 17.43 -26.64 8.52
N ILE A 131 18.50 -26.79 7.77
CA ILE A 131 19.48 -25.74 7.53
C ILE A 131 19.46 -25.38 6.03
N ALA A 132 19.38 -24.11 5.73
CA ALA A 132 19.40 -23.59 4.36
C ALA A 132 20.30 -22.35 4.26
N ALA A 133 20.73 -22.03 3.05
CA ALA A 133 21.54 -20.85 2.77
C ALA A 133 20.78 -19.53 2.91
N SER A 134 19.45 -19.56 2.84
CA SER A 134 18.59 -18.39 2.98
C SER A 134 17.21 -18.74 3.54
N ALA A 135 16.52 -17.75 4.08
CA ALA A 135 15.14 -17.92 4.55
C ALA A 135 14.16 -18.23 3.41
N ALA A 136 14.42 -17.70 2.22
CA ALA A 136 13.65 -18.01 1.03
C ALA A 136 13.75 -19.48 0.66
N GLN A 137 14.98 -20.05 0.61
CA GLN A 137 15.20 -21.47 0.33
C GLN A 137 14.55 -22.34 1.40
N LEU A 138 14.77 -22.02 2.68
CA LEU A 138 14.18 -22.76 3.79
C LEU A 138 12.65 -22.82 3.69
N SER A 139 12.01 -21.70 3.35
CA SER A 139 10.56 -21.65 3.24
C SER A 139 10.04 -22.48 2.07
N ILE A 140 10.76 -22.55 0.95
CA ILE A 140 10.42 -23.41 -0.19
C ILE A 140 10.51 -24.88 0.23
N ASP A 141 11.59 -25.26 0.91
CA ASP A 141 11.84 -26.65 1.31
C ASP A 141 10.80 -27.17 2.31
N VAL A 142 10.33 -26.30 3.22
CA VAL A 142 9.43 -26.68 4.31
C VAL A 142 7.96 -26.40 4.01
N LEU A 143 7.67 -25.27 3.36
CA LEU A 143 6.30 -24.80 3.11
C LEU A 143 5.85 -25.05 1.67
N GLY A 144 6.78 -25.41 0.74
CA GLY A 144 6.51 -25.57 -0.68
C GLY A 144 6.32 -24.23 -1.43
N TRP A 145 6.55 -23.11 -0.78
CA TRP A 145 6.45 -21.76 -1.38
C TRP A 145 7.41 -20.78 -0.68
N GLU A 146 7.80 -19.74 -1.41
CA GLU A 146 8.75 -18.74 -0.91
C GLU A 146 8.09 -17.74 0.02
N LEU A 147 8.47 -17.71 1.28
CA LEU A 147 8.15 -16.64 2.23
C LEU A 147 9.25 -15.56 2.15
N PRO A 148 8.93 -14.33 1.75
CA PRO A 148 9.93 -13.27 1.54
C PRO A 148 10.37 -12.65 2.88
N ILE A 149 11.08 -13.42 3.71
CA ILE A 149 11.47 -13.01 5.08
C ILE A 149 12.41 -11.80 5.01
N GLU A 150 13.33 -11.79 4.05
CA GLU A 150 14.27 -10.69 3.86
C GLU A 150 13.54 -9.37 3.56
N GLU A 151 12.58 -9.39 2.64
CA GLU A 151 11.78 -8.21 2.30
C GLU A 151 10.79 -7.85 3.41
N LEU A 152 10.19 -8.85 4.04
CA LEU A 152 9.28 -8.63 5.18
C LEU A 152 9.96 -7.85 6.31
N THR A 153 11.28 -8.01 6.50
CA THR A 153 12.07 -7.24 7.45
C THR A 153 11.90 -5.73 7.24
N TYR A 154 11.77 -5.28 6.00
CA TYR A 154 11.55 -3.87 5.62
C TYR A 154 10.07 -3.51 5.57
N TRP A 155 9.25 -4.36 4.96
CA TRP A 155 7.83 -4.08 4.78
C TRP A 155 7.08 -3.93 6.11
N ILE A 156 7.47 -4.69 7.13
CA ILE A 156 6.89 -4.60 8.48
C ILE A 156 7.19 -3.25 9.15
N ARG A 157 8.24 -2.55 8.70
CA ARG A 157 8.60 -1.19 9.11
C ARG A 157 7.99 -0.11 8.24
N GLY A 158 7.16 -0.49 7.26
CA GLY A 158 6.45 0.44 6.37
C GLY A 158 7.28 1.00 5.24
N ILE A 159 8.41 0.38 4.89
CA ILE A 159 9.31 0.80 3.83
C ILE A 159 9.59 -0.33 2.84
N PRO A 160 9.89 -0.01 1.56
CA PRO A 160 10.39 -1.00 0.61
C PRO A 160 11.76 -1.54 1.01
N ALA A 161 12.01 -2.80 0.68
CA ALA A 161 13.33 -3.41 0.83
C ALA A 161 14.33 -2.78 -0.16
N PRO A 162 15.62 -2.64 0.19
CA PRO A 162 16.65 -2.26 -0.75
C PRO A 162 16.87 -3.36 -1.80
N GLY A 163 17.44 -2.98 -2.95
CA GLY A 163 17.76 -3.92 -4.04
C GLY A 163 16.70 -3.95 -5.14
N ALA A 164 15.48 -4.39 -4.87
CA ALA A 164 14.42 -4.37 -5.86
C ALA A 164 13.66 -3.04 -5.85
N ARG A 165 13.43 -2.45 -7.04
CA ARG A 165 12.69 -1.19 -7.15
C ARG A 165 11.22 -1.37 -6.75
N ALA A 166 10.75 -0.56 -5.82
CA ALA A 166 9.32 -0.45 -5.54
C ALA A 166 8.61 0.32 -6.67
N LYS A 167 7.47 -0.20 -7.12
CA LYS A 167 6.61 0.37 -8.17
C LYS A 167 5.23 0.70 -7.60
N SER A 168 4.42 1.44 -8.35
CA SER A 168 3.00 1.70 -8.03
C SER A 168 2.78 2.20 -6.60
N GLN A 169 3.69 3.06 -6.12
CA GLN A 169 3.65 3.56 -4.74
C GLN A 169 2.46 4.51 -4.55
N ILE A 170 1.62 4.21 -3.58
CA ILE A 170 0.52 5.07 -3.13
C ILE A 170 0.78 5.45 -1.68
N PHE A 171 0.60 6.72 -1.37
CA PHE A 171 0.84 7.29 -0.05
C PHE A 171 -0.47 7.73 0.60
N THR A 172 -0.51 7.69 1.93
CA THR A 172 -1.56 8.31 2.73
C THR A 172 -1.42 9.84 2.71
N GLU A 173 -2.38 10.55 3.31
CA GLU A 173 -2.30 12.01 3.50
C GLU A 173 -1.08 12.41 4.34
N GLU A 174 -0.70 11.56 5.31
CA GLU A 174 0.47 11.74 6.17
C GLU A 174 1.79 11.36 5.49
N ARG A 175 1.76 11.08 4.18
CA ARG A 175 2.93 10.70 3.39
C ARG A 175 3.60 9.38 3.82
N LEU A 176 2.81 8.44 4.34
CA LEU A 176 3.22 7.07 4.60
C LEU A 176 2.79 6.16 3.45
N LEU A 177 3.52 5.09 3.17
CA LEU A 177 3.11 4.13 2.13
C LEU A 177 1.81 3.42 2.55
N SER A 178 0.81 3.43 1.68
CA SER A 178 -0.41 2.63 1.83
C SER A 178 -0.40 1.40 0.94
N SER A 179 0.23 1.49 -0.24
CA SER A 179 0.43 0.33 -1.11
C SER A 179 1.62 0.53 -2.05
N PHE A 180 2.19 -0.57 -2.50
CA PHE A 180 3.24 -0.61 -3.52
C PHE A 180 3.43 -2.03 -4.06
N GLU A 181 4.22 -2.16 -5.12
CA GLU A 181 4.63 -3.43 -5.68
C GLU A 181 6.14 -3.59 -5.56
N GLN A 182 6.62 -4.75 -5.10
CA GLN A 182 8.04 -5.04 -5.02
C GLN A 182 8.29 -6.56 -5.13
N ALA A 183 9.32 -6.97 -5.85
CA ALA A 183 9.71 -8.38 -6.03
C ALA A 183 8.54 -9.30 -6.44
N GLY A 184 7.61 -8.79 -7.26
CA GLY A 184 6.42 -9.52 -7.68
C GLY A 184 5.29 -9.58 -6.64
N TRP A 185 5.48 -9.00 -5.47
CA TRP A 185 4.46 -8.88 -4.44
C TRP A 185 3.70 -7.56 -4.55
N GLN A 186 2.39 -7.62 -4.35
CA GLN A 186 1.51 -6.46 -4.13
C GLN A 186 1.34 -6.27 -2.63
N LEU A 187 1.72 -5.10 -2.13
CA LEU A 187 1.73 -4.78 -0.70
C LEU A 187 0.63 -3.77 -0.37
N GLN A 188 -0.02 -3.98 0.77
CA GLN A 188 -0.92 -3.02 1.40
C GLN A 188 -0.51 -2.86 2.86
N LEU A 189 -0.35 -1.60 3.28
CA LEU A 189 0.04 -1.20 4.62
C LEU A 189 -1.07 -0.35 5.21
N ASP A 190 -1.58 -0.74 6.35
CA ASP A 190 -2.64 0.02 7.02
C ASP A 190 -2.49 0.00 8.55
N LYS A 191 -3.41 0.72 9.22
CA LYS A 191 -3.45 0.82 10.68
C LYS A 191 -2.16 1.34 11.29
N TYR A 192 -1.58 2.36 10.65
CA TYR A 192 -0.40 3.03 11.20
C TYR A 192 -0.64 3.50 12.63
N ARG A 193 0.38 3.35 13.46
CA ARG A 193 0.40 3.78 14.85
C ARG A 193 1.68 4.53 15.13
N ASP A 194 1.58 5.60 15.88
CA ASP A 194 2.74 6.35 16.34
C ASP A 194 3.53 5.51 17.35
N THR A 195 4.84 5.53 17.18
CA THR A 195 5.80 4.89 18.09
C THR A 195 6.91 5.87 18.42
N SER A 196 7.77 5.53 19.37
CA SER A 196 8.95 6.35 19.71
C SER A 196 9.90 6.58 18.53
N THR A 197 9.87 5.72 17.51
CA THR A 197 10.71 5.83 16.31
C THR A 197 9.99 6.42 15.11
N GLY A 198 8.71 6.72 15.24
CA GLY A 198 7.83 7.23 14.18
C GLY A 198 6.67 6.30 13.87
N PRO A 199 5.80 6.67 12.91
CA PRO A 199 4.64 5.87 12.58
C PRO A 199 5.03 4.54 11.90
N LEU A 200 4.41 3.44 12.35
CA LEU A 200 4.62 2.09 11.84
C LEU A 200 3.28 1.41 11.50
N PRO A 201 3.23 0.58 10.44
CA PRO A 201 2.01 -0.12 10.09
C PRO A 201 1.62 -1.13 11.17
N GLY A 202 0.35 -1.13 11.54
CA GLY A 202 -0.23 -2.16 12.43
C GLY A 202 -0.71 -3.38 11.65
N LYS A 203 -0.79 -3.27 10.33
CA LYS A 203 -1.18 -4.38 9.46
C LYS A 203 -0.51 -4.27 8.10
N LEU A 204 0.02 -5.40 7.64
CA LEU A 204 0.59 -5.61 6.33
C LEU A 204 -0.14 -6.76 5.64
N ARG A 205 -0.45 -6.59 4.36
CA ARG A 205 -0.89 -7.66 3.47
C ARG A 205 0.04 -7.71 2.27
N ALA A 206 0.52 -8.89 1.93
CA ALA A 206 1.32 -9.15 0.75
C ALA A 206 0.63 -10.23 -0.10
N ARG A 207 0.56 -10.03 -1.42
CA ARG A 207 -0.03 -10.97 -2.35
C ARG A 207 0.89 -11.18 -3.55
N ARG A 208 1.09 -12.45 -3.93
CA ARG A 208 1.77 -12.86 -5.16
C ARG A 208 1.03 -14.06 -5.77
N GLY A 209 0.34 -13.85 -6.88
CA GLY A 209 -0.56 -14.87 -7.44
C GLY A 209 -1.66 -15.24 -6.45
N GLU A 210 -1.77 -16.52 -6.13
CA GLU A 210 -2.73 -17.05 -5.15
C GLU A 210 -2.23 -16.96 -3.71
N THR A 211 -0.93 -16.77 -3.53
CA THR A 211 -0.33 -16.67 -2.19
C THR A 211 -0.66 -15.33 -1.55
N ARG A 212 -1.11 -15.38 -0.31
CA ARG A 212 -1.39 -14.21 0.54
C ARG A 212 -0.73 -14.37 1.89
N VAL A 213 -0.05 -13.34 2.32
CA VAL A 213 0.51 -13.22 3.66
C VAL A 213 -0.10 -12.01 4.33
N THR A 214 -0.57 -12.16 5.55
CA THR A 214 -1.08 -11.06 6.37
C THR A 214 -0.36 -11.05 7.70
N VAL A 215 0.26 -9.92 8.03
CA VAL A 215 0.85 -9.69 9.35
C VAL A 215 0.03 -8.64 10.08
N VAL A 216 -0.44 -8.97 11.27
CA VAL A 216 -1.10 -8.03 12.19
C VAL A 216 -0.17 -7.83 13.38
N ILE A 217 0.38 -6.63 13.50
CA ILE A 217 1.32 -6.28 14.54
C ILE A 217 0.53 -5.74 15.73
N LYS A 218 0.81 -6.28 16.89
CA LYS A 218 0.20 -5.87 18.15
C LYS A 218 1.14 -4.99 18.98
N GLU A 219 2.39 -5.36 18.99
CA GLU A 219 3.43 -4.71 19.79
C GLU A 219 4.67 -4.47 18.94
N HIS A 220 5.27 -3.30 19.09
CA HIS A 220 6.59 -2.97 18.57
C HIS A 220 7.43 -2.52 19.76
N SER A 221 8.66 -2.99 19.84
CA SER A 221 9.69 -2.43 20.70
C SER A 221 10.97 -2.21 19.91
N PHE A 222 11.66 -1.13 20.19
CA PHE A 222 12.87 -0.73 19.51
C PHE A 222 13.95 -0.47 20.53
N ASP A 223 15.08 -1.09 20.33
CA ASP A 223 16.27 -0.81 21.11
C ASP A 223 17.01 0.34 20.43
N THR A 224 16.88 1.54 21.00
CA THR A 224 17.57 2.74 20.53
C THR A 224 18.97 2.87 21.10
N THR A 225 19.42 1.87 21.86
CA THR A 225 20.76 1.90 22.46
C THR A 225 21.81 1.76 21.36
N PRO A 226 22.70 2.75 21.16
CA PRO A 226 23.80 2.59 20.22
C PRO A 226 24.66 1.40 20.64
N ALA A 227 25.11 0.62 19.66
CA ALA A 227 26.03 -0.49 19.91
C ALA A 227 27.32 0.09 20.52
N ASN A 228 27.44 0.02 21.82
CA ASN A 228 28.66 0.39 22.51
C ASN A 228 29.68 -0.73 22.23
N HIS A 229 30.56 -0.51 21.24
CA HIS A 229 31.74 -1.34 21.05
C HIS A 229 32.71 -1.06 22.19
N SER A 230 32.42 -1.60 23.37
CA SER A 230 33.41 -1.69 24.43
C SER A 230 34.37 -2.81 24.05
N SER A 231 35.36 -2.44 23.24
CA SER A 231 36.60 -3.20 23.13
C SER A 231 37.31 -3.11 24.47
N THR A 232 37.03 -4.03 25.36
CA THR A 232 37.90 -4.27 26.52
C THR A 232 38.92 -5.30 26.08
N ALA A 233 40.11 -4.84 25.67
CA ALA A 233 41.27 -5.69 25.54
C ALA A 233 41.72 -6.12 26.95
N PRO A 234 41.96 -7.39 27.22
CA PRO A 234 42.59 -7.80 28.47
C PRO A 234 44.09 -7.52 28.41
N HIS A 235 44.59 -6.91 29.49
CA HIS A 235 46.00 -6.83 29.79
C HIS A 235 46.58 -8.20 30.21
#